data_11d93b42a8cf882f2fc374b3c560ffa4
#
_entry.id   11d93b42a8cf882f2fc374b3c560ffa4
#
_cell.length_a   1.000
_cell.length_b   1.000
_cell.length_c   1.000
_cell.angle_alpha   90.00
_cell.angle_beta   90.00
_cell.angle_gamma   90.00
#
_symmetry.space_group_name_H-M   'P 1'
#
loop_
_entity.id
_entity.type
_entity.pdbx_description
1 polymer ?
#
loop_
_entity_poly.entity_id
_entity_poly.type
_entity_poly.pdbx_seq_one_letter_code
_entity_poly.pdbx_strand_id
1 'polypeptide(L)'
;VGDTFTVNDENGAQRTIKVAGISEMYIGHFIFMNAQCYEHVFGDQYSTNAYMVRLKDHSNANTERQGAKFMKLAAVRGVVQNTTQKNMVSTIVGSLNQIMEVLILVAVLLAVVILYDLTNLNVSERIRELSTIKVLGFHTSETTMYIYRETILLSLLGILAGYGFGEWLHRYIITEVPPDEVMFDPAISWIALAAPA
;
A
#
# COMPACT_ATOMS: atom_id res chain seq x y z
N VAL A 1 13.16 -22.33 8.85
CA VAL A 1 14.33 -23.00 8.22
C VAL A 1 14.45 -24.39 8.83
N GLY A 2 14.69 -25.41 7.98
CA GLY A 2 14.75 -26.81 8.44
C GLY A 2 13.45 -27.59 8.25
N ASP A 3 12.32 -26.92 8.07
CA ASP A 3 11.04 -27.55 7.79
C ASP A 3 11.00 -28.10 6.37
N THR A 4 10.02 -28.97 6.12
CA THR A 4 9.78 -29.57 4.80
C THR A 4 8.45 -29.11 4.24
N PHE A 5 8.40 -28.90 2.94
CA PHE A 5 7.16 -28.67 2.21
C PHE A 5 7.09 -29.55 0.96
N THR A 6 5.88 -29.74 0.45
CA THR A 6 5.63 -30.61 -0.69
C THR A 6 5.31 -29.79 -1.93
N VAL A 7 5.97 -30.09 -3.03
CA VAL A 7 5.74 -29.50 -4.35
C VAL A 7 5.26 -30.57 -5.30
N ASN A 8 4.29 -30.28 -6.13
CA ASN A 8 3.88 -31.15 -7.22
C ASN A 8 4.78 -30.89 -8.44
N ASP A 9 5.36 -31.94 -9.01
CA ASP A 9 6.08 -31.83 -10.27
C ASP A 9 5.10 -31.71 -11.47
N GLU A 10 5.63 -31.52 -12.67
CA GLU A 10 4.83 -31.40 -13.90
C GLU A 10 3.93 -32.64 -14.15
N ASN A 11 4.27 -33.78 -13.62
CA ASN A 11 3.54 -35.04 -13.72
C ASN A 11 2.53 -35.23 -12.58
N GLY A 12 2.41 -34.26 -11.66
CA GLY A 12 1.55 -34.34 -10.49
C GLY A 12 2.12 -35.18 -9.33
N ALA A 13 3.36 -35.67 -9.41
CA ALA A 13 3.98 -36.41 -8.33
C ALA A 13 4.43 -35.45 -7.21
N GLN A 14 4.16 -35.84 -5.96
CA GLN A 14 4.53 -35.06 -4.80
C GLN A 14 6.01 -35.23 -4.46
N ARG A 15 6.74 -34.13 -4.37
CA ARG A 15 8.16 -34.09 -3.99
C ARG A 15 8.33 -33.28 -2.72
N THR A 16 9.05 -33.85 -1.75
CA THR A 16 9.30 -33.16 -0.47
C THR A 16 10.65 -32.45 -0.53
N ILE A 17 10.66 -31.17 -0.21
CA ILE A 17 11.83 -30.31 -0.24
C ILE A 17 12.07 -29.74 1.17
N LYS A 18 13.33 -29.71 1.61
CA LYS A 18 13.71 -29.11 2.88
C LYS A 18 14.07 -27.65 2.69
N VAL A 19 13.52 -26.76 3.53
CA VAL A 19 13.78 -25.32 3.51
C VAL A 19 15.16 -25.02 4.08
N ALA A 20 16.08 -24.56 3.25
CA ALA A 20 17.42 -24.12 3.64
C ALA A 20 17.45 -22.65 4.07
N GLY A 21 16.59 -21.81 3.49
CA GLY A 21 16.48 -20.39 3.80
C GLY A 21 15.17 -19.80 3.28
N ILE A 22 14.80 -18.64 3.79
CA ILE A 22 13.63 -17.88 3.36
C ILE A 22 14.14 -16.55 2.83
N SER A 23 13.68 -16.16 1.64
CA SER A 23 13.95 -14.87 1.03
C SER A 23 12.64 -14.10 0.90
N GLU A 24 12.64 -12.86 1.36
CA GLU A 24 11.49 -11.98 1.16
C GLU A 24 11.36 -11.58 -0.31
N MET A 25 10.18 -11.74 -0.85
CA MET A 25 9.86 -11.35 -2.22
C MET A 25 8.56 -10.55 -2.25
N TYR A 26 8.64 -9.36 -2.82
CA TYR A 26 7.49 -8.45 -2.86
C TYR A 26 6.48 -8.78 -3.97
N ILE A 27 6.91 -9.51 -5.00
CA ILE A 27 6.06 -9.87 -6.15
C ILE A 27 6.36 -11.32 -6.56
N GLY A 28 5.32 -12.14 -6.62
CA GLY A 28 5.39 -13.54 -7.02
C GLY A 28 6.04 -14.45 -5.98
N HIS A 29 5.89 -15.74 -6.19
CA HIS A 29 6.43 -16.79 -5.32
C HIS A 29 7.40 -17.65 -6.11
N PHE A 30 8.64 -17.75 -5.64
CA PHE A 30 9.67 -18.54 -6.31
C PHE A 30 10.38 -19.45 -5.33
N ILE A 31 10.75 -20.61 -5.81
CA ILE A 31 11.58 -21.57 -5.10
C ILE A 31 12.95 -21.56 -5.75
N PHE A 32 13.97 -21.16 -4.99
CA PHE A 32 15.36 -21.19 -5.43
C PHE A 32 16.04 -22.46 -4.97
N MET A 33 16.64 -23.21 -5.88
CA MET A 33 17.45 -24.37 -5.55
C MET A 33 18.65 -24.46 -6.50
N ASN A 34 19.68 -25.16 -6.08
CA ASN A 34 20.81 -25.44 -6.95
C ASN A 34 20.54 -26.65 -7.85
N ALA A 35 21.31 -26.80 -8.93
CA ALA A 35 21.13 -27.87 -9.91
C ALA A 35 21.19 -29.27 -9.27
N GLN A 36 22.13 -29.48 -8.32
CA GLN A 36 22.26 -30.78 -7.65
C GLN A 36 21.03 -31.14 -6.80
N CYS A 37 20.45 -30.15 -6.11
CA CYS A 37 19.22 -30.35 -5.35
C CYS A 37 18.04 -30.64 -6.28
N TYR A 38 17.96 -29.92 -7.41
CA TYR A 38 16.93 -30.15 -8.43
C TYR A 38 16.97 -31.60 -8.96
N GLU A 39 18.14 -32.06 -9.40
CA GLU A 39 18.35 -33.42 -9.91
C GLU A 39 18.06 -34.48 -8.85
N HIS A 40 18.43 -34.23 -7.60
CA HIS A 40 18.17 -35.17 -6.51
C HIS A 40 16.67 -35.28 -6.17
N VAL A 41 15.95 -34.15 -6.17
CA VAL A 41 14.53 -34.12 -5.79
C VAL A 41 13.63 -34.58 -6.91
N PHE A 42 13.87 -34.08 -8.13
CA PHE A 42 12.98 -34.36 -9.28
C PHE A 42 13.41 -35.58 -10.09
N GLY A 43 14.67 -35.99 -9.98
CA GLY A 43 15.21 -37.15 -10.71
C GLY A 43 15.51 -36.87 -12.18
N ASP A 44 15.27 -35.64 -12.64
CA ASP A 44 15.52 -35.21 -14.01
C ASP A 44 16.85 -34.43 -14.11
N GLN A 45 17.52 -34.55 -15.24
CA GLN A 45 18.75 -33.77 -15.50
C GLN A 45 18.40 -32.29 -15.60
N TYR A 46 19.14 -31.45 -14.89
CA TYR A 46 18.98 -30.01 -14.96
C TYR A 46 19.22 -29.51 -16.38
N SER A 47 18.29 -28.74 -16.92
CA SER A 47 18.42 -28.06 -18.20
C SER A 47 18.03 -26.60 -18.08
N THR A 48 18.79 -25.72 -18.72
CA THR A 48 18.49 -24.28 -18.74
C THR A 48 17.40 -23.99 -19.76
N ASN A 49 16.24 -23.55 -19.32
CA ASN A 49 15.10 -23.16 -20.14
C ASN A 49 14.91 -21.64 -20.27
N ALA A 50 15.57 -20.85 -19.43
CA ALA A 50 15.50 -19.39 -19.46
C ALA A 50 16.83 -18.74 -19.11
N TYR A 51 17.08 -17.56 -19.67
CA TYR A 51 18.24 -16.74 -19.38
C TYR A 51 17.81 -15.37 -18.88
N MET A 52 18.42 -14.91 -17.79
CA MET A 52 18.28 -13.55 -17.31
C MET A 52 19.36 -12.68 -17.95
N VAL A 53 18.95 -11.68 -18.72
CA VAL A 53 19.85 -10.79 -19.46
C VAL A 53 19.80 -9.39 -18.89
N ARG A 54 20.96 -8.86 -18.49
CA ARG A 54 21.10 -7.46 -18.06
C ARG A 54 21.68 -6.62 -19.21
N LEU A 55 20.92 -5.63 -19.65
CA LEU A 55 21.37 -4.68 -20.66
C LEU A 55 22.27 -3.60 -20.05
N LYS A 56 23.20 -3.03 -20.83
CA LYS A 56 24.03 -1.88 -20.39
C LYS A 56 23.22 -0.59 -20.33
N ASP A 57 22.34 -0.39 -21.31
CA ASP A 57 21.41 0.74 -21.34
C ASP A 57 20.02 0.24 -20.95
N HIS A 58 19.52 0.80 -19.82
CA HIS A 58 18.25 0.45 -19.19
C HIS A 58 17.07 1.31 -19.68
N SER A 59 17.25 2.10 -20.74
CA SER A 59 16.16 2.89 -21.30
C SER A 59 15.06 1.99 -21.86
N ASN A 60 13.79 2.42 -21.71
CA ASN A 60 12.64 1.66 -22.20
C ASN A 60 12.76 1.35 -23.70
N ALA A 61 13.16 2.36 -24.51
CA ALA A 61 13.31 2.22 -25.94
C ALA A 61 14.39 1.18 -26.33
N ASN A 62 15.51 1.14 -25.57
CA ASN A 62 16.56 0.13 -25.84
C ASN A 62 16.08 -1.26 -25.39
N THR A 63 15.39 -1.37 -24.29
CA THR A 63 14.86 -2.65 -23.79
C THR A 63 13.87 -3.26 -24.76
N GLU A 64 12.94 -2.48 -25.30
CA GLU A 64 12.00 -2.91 -26.33
C GLU A 64 12.71 -3.35 -27.61
N ARG A 65 13.67 -2.54 -28.07
CA ARG A 65 14.45 -2.87 -29.29
C ARG A 65 15.26 -4.14 -29.13
N GLN A 66 15.91 -4.37 -27.99
CA GLN A 66 16.66 -5.59 -27.74
C GLN A 66 15.73 -6.78 -27.54
N GLY A 67 14.61 -6.61 -26.84
CA GLY A 67 13.57 -7.64 -26.70
C GLY A 67 13.07 -8.11 -28.07
N ALA A 68 12.77 -7.17 -28.97
CA ALA A 68 12.38 -7.49 -30.37
C ALA A 68 13.47 -8.22 -31.15
N LYS A 69 14.77 -7.94 -30.88
CA LYS A 69 15.88 -8.68 -31.50
C LYS A 69 15.98 -10.11 -30.94
N PHE A 70 15.82 -10.31 -29.64
CA PHE A 70 15.85 -11.64 -29.04
C PHE A 70 14.69 -12.50 -29.55
N MET A 71 13.51 -11.93 -29.75
CA MET A 71 12.34 -12.65 -30.31
C MET A 71 12.55 -13.14 -31.74
N LYS A 72 13.51 -12.59 -32.48
CA LYS A 72 13.86 -13.07 -33.84
C LYS A 72 14.75 -14.32 -33.84
N LEU A 73 15.28 -14.71 -32.69
CA LEU A 73 16.10 -15.92 -32.58
C LEU A 73 15.18 -17.15 -32.50
N ALA A 74 15.43 -18.14 -33.37
CA ALA A 74 14.61 -19.34 -33.50
C ALA A 74 14.49 -20.15 -32.16
N ALA A 75 15.49 -20.06 -31.31
CA ALA A 75 15.51 -20.74 -30.01
C ALA A 75 14.71 -20.00 -28.89
N VAL A 76 14.31 -18.75 -29.13
CA VAL A 76 13.61 -17.93 -28.13
C VAL A 76 12.10 -18.02 -28.32
N ARG A 77 11.41 -18.57 -27.36
CA ARG A 77 9.94 -18.68 -27.36
C ARG A 77 9.22 -17.44 -26.79
N GLY A 78 9.89 -16.71 -25.92
CA GLY A 78 9.32 -15.53 -25.28
C GLY A 78 10.37 -14.65 -24.62
N VAL A 79 10.08 -13.36 -24.51
CA VAL A 79 10.92 -12.39 -23.81
C VAL A 79 10.04 -11.63 -22.83
N VAL A 80 10.37 -11.71 -21.55
CA VAL A 80 9.73 -10.94 -20.50
C VAL A 80 10.59 -9.72 -20.19
N GLN A 81 10.02 -8.54 -20.33
CA GLN A 81 10.72 -7.28 -20.07
C GLN A 81 10.34 -6.74 -18.70
N ASN A 82 11.30 -6.60 -17.80
CA ASN A 82 11.09 -6.05 -16.47
C ASN A 82 10.60 -4.59 -16.49
N THR A 83 11.00 -3.82 -17.53
CA THR A 83 10.52 -2.45 -17.75
C THR A 83 9.01 -2.39 -17.98
N THR A 84 8.46 -3.33 -18.74
CA THR A 84 7.01 -3.42 -18.98
C THR A 84 6.26 -3.73 -17.70
N GLN A 85 6.75 -4.68 -16.89
CA GLN A 85 6.15 -5.00 -15.59
C GLN A 85 6.23 -3.82 -14.62
N LYS A 86 7.39 -3.16 -14.54
CA LYS A 86 7.56 -1.95 -13.72
C LYS A 86 6.60 -0.84 -14.14
N ASN A 87 6.43 -0.60 -15.43
CA ASN A 87 5.51 0.42 -15.94
C ASN A 87 4.05 0.06 -15.65
N MET A 88 3.65 -1.21 -15.78
CA MET A 88 2.31 -1.67 -15.38
C MET A 88 2.03 -1.40 -13.91
N VAL A 89 2.93 -1.83 -13.03
CA VAL A 89 2.79 -1.58 -11.58
C VAL A 89 2.73 -0.09 -11.29
N SER A 90 3.62 0.72 -11.90
CA SER A 90 3.62 2.17 -11.72
C SER A 90 2.32 2.83 -12.20
N THR A 91 1.74 2.36 -13.30
CA THR A 91 0.46 2.85 -13.81
C THR A 91 -0.69 2.50 -12.86
N ILE A 92 -0.74 1.26 -12.37
CA ILE A 92 -1.76 0.82 -11.40
C ILE A 92 -1.65 1.63 -10.12
N VAL A 93 -0.45 1.76 -9.54
CA VAL A 93 -0.21 2.56 -8.33
C VAL A 93 -0.59 4.02 -8.54
N GLY A 94 -0.23 4.61 -9.71
CA GLY A 94 -0.62 5.97 -10.05
C GLY A 94 -2.13 6.16 -10.12
N SER A 95 -2.85 5.23 -10.73
CA SER A 95 -4.33 5.27 -10.80
C SER A 95 -4.97 5.13 -9.43
N LEU A 96 -4.46 4.23 -8.58
CA LEU A 96 -4.93 4.08 -7.20
C LEU A 96 -4.69 5.35 -6.38
N ASN A 97 -3.52 5.98 -6.53
CA ASN A 97 -3.21 7.23 -5.84
C ASN A 97 -4.19 8.35 -6.24
N GLN A 98 -4.51 8.47 -7.52
CA GLN A 98 -5.49 9.45 -8.01
C GLN A 98 -6.90 9.21 -7.42
N ILE A 99 -7.34 7.96 -7.28
CA ILE A 99 -8.60 7.62 -6.62
C ILE A 99 -8.54 8.01 -5.13
N MET A 100 -7.42 7.73 -4.46
CA MET A 100 -7.23 8.10 -3.05
C MET A 100 -7.27 9.62 -2.84
N GLU A 101 -6.66 10.41 -3.73
CA GLU A 101 -6.71 11.88 -3.67
C GLU A 101 -8.16 12.40 -3.74
N VAL A 102 -8.97 11.83 -4.63
CA VAL A 102 -10.40 12.20 -4.72
C VAL A 102 -11.15 11.83 -3.44
N LEU A 103 -10.91 10.65 -2.88
CA LEU A 103 -11.54 10.22 -1.63
C LEU A 103 -11.17 11.13 -0.46
N ILE A 104 -9.90 11.50 -0.35
CA ILE A 104 -9.41 12.44 0.68
C ILE A 104 -10.10 13.79 0.52
N LEU A 105 -10.19 14.32 -0.69
CA LEU A 105 -10.86 15.60 -0.96
C LEU A 105 -12.33 15.56 -0.53
N VAL A 106 -13.05 14.50 -0.87
CA VAL A 106 -14.45 14.33 -0.45
C VAL A 106 -14.58 14.22 1.07
N ALA A 107 -13.69 13.48 1.72
CA ALA A 107 -13.67 13.35 3.19
C ALA A 107 -13.40 14.70 3.88
N VAL A 108 -12.47 15.51 3.37
CA VAL A 108 -12.18 16.86 3.88
C VAL A 108 -13.40 17.78 3.71
N LEU A 109 -14.04 17.78 2.55
CA LEU A 109 -15.25 18.58 2.33
C LEU A 109 -16.37 18.17 3.29
N LEU A 110 -16.57 16.88 3.51
CA LEU A 110 -17.55 16.38 4.47
C LEU A 110 -17.23 16.84 5.89
N ALA A 111 -15.97 16.76 6.31
CA ALA A 111 -15.52 17.20 7.62
C ALA A 111 -15.79 18.71 7.82
N VAL A 112 -15.50 19.54 6.80
CA VAL A 112 -15.78 20.99 6.85
C VAL A 112 -17.26 21.27 7.03
N VAL A 113 -18.14 20.57 6.32
CA VAL A 113 -19.60 20.73 6.46
C VAL A 113 -20.06 20.35 7.86
N ILE A 114 -19.60 19.19 8.38
CA ILE A 114 -19.96 18.73 9.73
C ILE A 114 -19.49 19.72 10.80
N LEU A 115 -18.23 20.22 10.70
CA LEU A 115 -17.69 21.20 11.64
C LEU A 115 -18.48 22.53 11.58
N TYR A 116 -18.87 22.96 10.39
CA TYR A 116 -19.70 24.14 10.21
C TYR A 116 -21.06 23.99 10.91
N ASP A 117 -21.76 22.87 10.66
CA ASP A 117 -23.07 22.59 11.26
C ASP A 117 -22.97 22.46 12.78
N LEU A 118 -21.96 21.76 13.30
CA LEU A 118 -21.73 21.62 14.73
C LEU A 118 -21.47 22.99 15.40
N THR A 119 -20.69 23.83 14.74
CA THR A 119 -20.39 25.18 15.25
C THR A 119 -21.66 26.04 15.28
N ASN A 120 -22.48 25.99 14.24
CA ASN A 120 -23.75 26.72 14.19
C ASN A 120 -24.74 26.28 15.27
N LEU A 121 -24.83 24.96 15.51
CA LEU A 121 -25.68 24.41 16.58
C LEU A 121 -25.19 24.89 17.96
N ASN A 122 -23.90 24.78 18.25
CA ASN A 122 -23.31 25.23 19.52
C ASN A 122 -23.55 26.72 19.77
N VAL A 123 -23.41 27.56 18.74
CA VAL A 123 -23.67 29.01 18.84
C VAL A 123 -25.16 29.27 19.10
N SER A 124 -26.06 28.60 18.36
CA SER A 124 -27.51 28.80 18.47
C SER A 124 -28.05 28.40 19.84
N GLU A 125 -27.57 27.31 20.42
CA GLU A 125 -27.98 26.84 21.75
C GLU A 125 -27.53 27.76 22.88
N ARG A 126 -26.35 28.41 22.73
CA ARG A 126 -25.75 29.26 23.77
C ARG A 126 -25.89 30.76 23.50
N ILE A 127 -26.74 31.18 22.56
CA ILE A 127 -26.87 32.59 22.17
C ILE A 127 -27.27 33.50 23.34
N ARG A 128 -28.10 33.01 24.28
CA ARG A 128 -28.49 33.75 25.49
C ARG A 128 -27.32 33.93 26.48
N GLU A 129 -26.53 32.87 26.70
CA GLU A 129 -25.33 32.91 27.54
C GLU A 129 -24.30 33.89 26.98
N LEU A 130 -24.08 33.83 25.67
CA LEU A 130 -23.17 34.72 24.95
C LEU A 130 -23.58 36.19 25.03
N SER A 131 -24.88 36.45 24.94
CA SER A 131 -25.42 37.81 25.10
C SER A 131 -25.17 38.33 26.53
N THR A 132 -25.32 37.51 27.54
CA THR A 132 -25.08 37.88 28.93
C THR A 132 -23.60 38.19 29.20
N ILE A 133 -22.68 37.36 28.67
CA ILE A 133 -21.23 37.57 28.75
C ILE A 133 -20.82 38.88 28.06
N LYS A 134 -21.41 39.19 26.93
CA LYS A 134 -21.14 40.41 26.19
C LYS A 134 -21.64 41.67 26.91
N VAL A 135 -22.79 41.60 27.58
CA VAL A 135 -23.32 42.70 28.41
C VAL A 135 -22.45 42.93 29.64
N LEU A 136 -21.80 41.90 30.21
CA LEU A 136 -20.82 42.01 31.32
C LEU A 136 -19.50 42.61 30.92
N GLY A 137 -19.28 43.02 29.63
CA GLY A 137 -18.12 43.75 29.15
C GLY A 137 -16.96 42.89 28.65
N PHE A 138 -17.14 41.61 28.43
CA PHE A 138 -16.12 40.77 27.84
C PHE A 138 -15.84 41.13 26.37
N HIS A 139 -14.58 41.06 25.97
CA HIS A 139 -14.17 41.35 24.59
C HIS A 139 -14.68 40.25 23.64
N THR A 140 -14.96 40.61 22.40
CA THR A 140 -15.47 39.71 21.38
C THR A 140 -14.57 38.47 21.15
N SER A 141 -13.23 38.68 21.24
CA SER A 141 -12.25 37.62 21.11
C SER A 141 -12.33 36.56 22.24
N GLU A 142 -12.60 36.99 23.47
CA GLU A 142 -12.71 36.11 24.64
C GLU A 142 -13.97 35.26 24.56
N THR A 143 -15.09 35.86 24.14
CA THR A 143 -16.35 35.18 23.93
C THR A 143 -16.25 34.15 22.79
N THR A 144 -15.55 34.50 21.70
CA THR A 144 -15.30 33.61 20.58
C THR A 144 -14.41 32.42 21.00
N MET A 145 -13.34 32.64 21.76
CA MET A 145 -12.47 31.58 22.24
C MET A 145 -13.20 30.61 23.19
N TYR A 146 -14.13 31.12 24.00
CA TYR A 146 -14.95 30.29 24.88
C TYR A 146 -15.79 29.29 24.08
N ILE A 147 -16.40 29.73 22.97
CA ILE A 147 -17.20 28.86 22.09
C ILE A 147 -16.33 27.81 21.40
N TYR A 148 -15.18 28.26 20.83
CA TYR A 148 -14.33 27.36 20.06
C TYR A 148 -13.57 26.36 20.90
N ARG A 149 -13.37 26.60 22.21
CA ARG A 149 -12.66 25.70 23.12
C ARG A 149 -13.24 24.27 23.10
N GLU A 150 -14.55 24.16 23.13
CA GLU A 150 -15.23 22.87 23.10
C GLU A 150 -15.08 22.18 21.73
N THR A 151 -15.25 22.93 20.64
CA THR A 151 -15.06 22.43 19.28
C THR A 151 -13.64 21.96 19.02
N ILE A 152 -12.64 22.72 19.48
CA ILE A 152 -11.22 22.36 19.35
C ILE A 152 -10.92 21.06 20.11
N LEU A 153 -11.44 20.91 21.34
CA LEU A 153 -11.23 19.73 22.15
C LEU A 153 -11.88 18.49 21.53
N LEU A 154 -13.11 18.62 21.03
CA LEU A 154 -13.79 17.55 20.32
C LEU A 154 -13.07 17.18 19.01
N SER A 155 -12.56 18.17 18.27
CA SER A 155 -11.78 17.93 17.04
C SER A 155 -10.48 17.18 17.34
N LEU A 156 -9.77 17.53 18.41
CA LEU A 156 -8.57 16.81 18.85
C LEU A 156 -8.87 15.36 19.21
N LEU A 157 -9.93 15.12 19.97
CA LEU A 157 -10.37 13.77 20.29
C LEU A 157 -10.76 12.98 19.03
N GLY A 158 -11.43 13.64 18.08
CA GLY A 158 -11.80 13.05 16.79
C GLY A 158 -10.59 12.66 15.97
N ILE A 159 -9.56 13.50 15.93
CA ILE A 159 -8.29 13.21 15.23
C ILE A 159 -7.61 11.98 15.85
N LEU A 160 -7.49 11.93 17.18
CA LEU A 160 -6.88 10.79 17.89
C LEU A 160 -7.65 9.49 17.64
N ALA A 161 -8.97 9.53 17.72
CA ALA A 161 -9.82 8.38 17.42
C ALA A 161 -9.69 7.96 15.95
N GLY A 162 -9.63 8.92 15.02
CA GLY A 162 -9.43 8.69 13.59
C GLY A 162 -8.11 8.01 13.28
N TYR A 163 -7.02 8.42 13.92
CA TYR A 163 -5.73 7.75 13.79
C TYR A 163 -5.77 6.31 14.29
N GLY A 164 -6.32 6.08 15.49
CA GLY A 164 -6.42 4.74 16.05
C GLY A 164 -7.25 3.80 15.18
N PHE A 165 -8.40 4.28 14.69
CA PHE A 165 -9.26 3.51 13.80
C PHE A 165 -8.61 3.29 12.42
N GLY A 166 -7.94 4.29 11.88
CA GLY A 166 -7.21 4.19 10.60
C GLY A 166 -6.08 3.17 10.65
N GLU A 167 -5.28 3.16 11.73
CA GLU A 167 -4.24 2.16 11.92
C GLU A 167 -4.81 0.75 12.07
N TRP A 168 -5.87 0.61 12.86
CA TRP A 168 -6.54 -0.68 13.03
C TRP A 168 -7.09 -1.22 11.71
N LEU A 169 -7.78 -0.37 10.92
CA LEU A 169 -8.33 -0.73 9.62
C LEU A 169 -7.22 -1.09 8.61
N HIS A 170 -6.13 -0.33 8.60
CA HIS A 170 -4.98 -0.61 7.75
C HIS A 170 -4.38 -2.00 8.05
N ARG A 171 -4.13 -2.30 9.32
CA ARG A 171 -3.64 -3.63 9.74
C ARG A 171 -4.62 -4.74 9.37
N TYR A 172 -5.91 -4.52 9.58
CA TYR A 172 -6.94 -5.48 9.25
C TYR A 172 -6.94 -5.81 7.74
N ILE A 173 -6.89 -4.80 6.88
CA ILE A 173 -6.88 -4.99 5.43
C ILE A 173 -5.63 -5.78 5.00
N ILE A 174 -4.46 -5.44 5.51
CA ILE A 174 -3.21 -6.10 5.11
C ILE A 174 -3.14 -7.55 5.60
N THR A 175 -3.70 -7.86 6.78
CA THR A 175 -3.65 -9.22 7.33
C THR A 175 -4.74 -10.14 6.81
N GLU A 176 -5.96 -9.63 6.63
CA GLU A 176 -7.13 -10.46 6.29
C GLU A 176 -7.43 -10.49 4.78
N VAL A 177 -6.97 -9.48 4.04
CA VAL A 177 -7.23 -9.34 2.60
C VAL A 177 -5.91 -9.08 1.84
N PRO A 178 -4.85 -9.88 2.07
CA PRO A 178 -3.62 -9.70 1.31
C PRO A 178 -3.88 -10.06 -0.16
N PRO A 179 -3.38 -9.29 -1.12
CA PRO A 179 -3.39 -9.69 -2.52
C PRO A 179 -2.51 -10.94 -2.72
N ASP A 180 -2.99 -11.91 -3.47
CA ASP A 180 -2.38 -13.25 -3.60
C ASP A 180 -0.93 -13.27 -4.12
N GLU A 181 -0.46 -12.23 -4.78
CA GLU A 181 0.87 -12.23 -5.41
C GLU A 181 1.78 -11.07 -4.96
N VAL A 182 1.34 -10.25 -4.01
CA VAL A 182 2.08 -9.04 -3.59
C VAL A 182 2.21 -8.99 -2.08
N MET A 183 3.42 -8.84 -1.59
CA MET A 183 3.69 -8.66 -0.16
C MET A 183 3.74 -7.16 0.17
N PHE A 184 2.90 -6.71 1.10
CA PHE A 184 2.92 -5.35 1.61
C PHE A 184 3.62 -5.28 2.96
N ASP A 185 4.42 -4.25 3.16
CA ASP A 185 4.97 -3.93 4.48
C ASP A 185 3.83 -3.34 5.34
N PRO A 186 3.46 -3.96 6.48
CA PRO A 186 2.43 -3.44 7.37
C PRO A 186 2.88 -2.18 8.14
N ALA A 187 4.13 -1.76 8.03
CA ALA A 187 4.65 -0.59 8.73
C ALA A 187 4.12 0.71 8.11
N ILE A 188 3.39 1.49 8.90
CA ILE A 188 2.93 2.81 8.48
C ILE A 188 4.11 3.79 8.54
N SER A 189 4.40 4.44 7.43
CA SER A 189 5.41 5.49 7.37
C SER A 189 5.02 6.69 8.24
N TRP A 190 5.95 7.27 8.99
CA TRP A 190 5.77 8.50 9.75
C TRP A 190 5.25 9.67 8.90
N ILE A 191 5.59 9.69 7.62
CA ILE A 191 5.11 10.69 6.66
C ILE A 191 3.60 10.53 6.43
N ALA A 192 3.09 9.30 6.38
CA ALA A 192 1.66 9.02 6.21
C ALA A 192 0.84 9.42 7.45
N LEU A 193 1.46 9.41 8.63
CA LEU A 193 0.83 9.86 9.87
C LEU A 193 0.83 11.40 10.00
N ALA A 194 1.85 12.07 9.49
CA ALA A 194 2.01 13.52 9.59
C ALA A 194 1.26 14.31 8.51
N ALA A 195 1.01 13.72 7.34
CA ALA A 195 0.38 14.39 6.21
C ALA A 195 -1.07 14.87 6.43
N PRO A 196 -1.93 14.16 7.22
CA PRO A 196 -3.30 14.60 7.48
C PRO A 196 -3.46 15.50 8.71
N ALA A 197 -2.40 15.80 9.47
CA ALA A 197 -2.43 16.68 10.64
C ALA A 197 -2.14 18.14 10.26
#